data_616044ac6c37e37dd55e8805e177865e
#
_entry.id   616044ac6c37e37dd55e8805e177865e
#
_cell.length_a   1.000
_cell.length_b   1.000
_cell.length_c   1.000
_cell.angle_alpha   90.00
_cell.angle_beta   90.00
_cell.angle_gamma   90.00
#
_symmetry.space_group_name_H-M   'P 1'
#
loop_
_entity.id
_entity.type
_entity.pdbx_description
1 polymer ?
#
loop_
_entity_poly.entity_id
_entity_poly.type
_entity_poly.pdbx_seq_one_letter_code
_entity_poly.pdbx_strand_id
1 'polypeptide(L)'
;MTTTTSSPSTVIAVAEPVFTNAERLALAGFLAGYTGLTREAYALDLRQFTNWCQQRHLRLFEARRADIECFARELEARGRARARATVTRRLCTIAGFYRYAVEEDLPDHSPAAHVRRPRLDYESDAIGLDRNELGAIIVAAGLGAAAEHALISLLALNGLRVSEATGADIEAMGTERGHRTLTITRKGGKVVTIPLAPRTARAIDLAVGERCEGPVFLGPDGRRLDRHGAARSSVGWPAGPGSPSR
;
A
#
# COMPACT_ATOMS: atom_id res chain seq x y z
N MET A 1 -75.64 5.07 -11.38
CA MET A 1 -74.45 4.23 -11.60
C MET A 1 -73.23 5.11 -11.41
N THR A 2 -72.64 5.12 -10.23
CA THR A 2 -71.47 5.90 -9.88
C THR A 2 -70.25 4.97 -9.82
N THR A 3 -69.35 5.14 -10.78
CA THR A 3 -68.09 4.39 -10.85
C THR A 3 -67.05 5.09 -9.99
N THR A 4 -66.65 4.45 -8.89
CA THR A 4 -65.56 4.88 -8.01
C THR A 4 -64.23 4.43 -8.58
N THR A 5 -63.42 5.36 -9.10
CA THR A 5 -62.05 5.08 -9.57
C THR A 5 -61.10 5.09 -8.37
N SER A 6 -60.61 3.91 -8.01
CA SER A 6 -59.58 3.74 -6.99
C SER A 6 -58.21 4.01 -7.61
N SER A 7 -57.53 5.06 -7.17
CA SER A 7 -56.14 5.35 -7.53
C SER A 7 -55.16 4.38 -6.83
N PRO A 8 -54.18 3.81 -7.53
CA PRO A 8 -53.17 2.98 -6.88
C PRO A 8 -52.23 3.83 -6.04
N SER A 9 -52.22 3.55 -4.75
CA SER A 9 -51.27 4.15 -3.81
C SER A 9 -49.86 3.62 -4.09
N THR A 10 -49.01 4.44 -4.69
CA THR A 10 -47.58 4.10 -4.91
C THR A 10 -46.88 4.12 -3.55
N VAL A 11 -46.70 2.95 -2.95
CA VAL A 11 -45.84 2.78 -1.79
C VAL A 11 -44.39 2.99 -2.25
N ILE A 12 -43.82 4.14 -1.94
CA ILE A 12 -42.39 4.38 -2.10
C ILE A 12 -41.69 3.48 -1.09
N ALA A 13 -41.17 2.34 -1.56
CA ALA A 13 -40.28 1.50 -0.76
C ALA A 13 -39.02 2.33 -0.46
N VAL A 14 -38.91 2.83 0.77
CA VAL A 14 -37.68 3.42 1.26
C VAL A 14 -36.66 2.28 1.29
N ALA A 15 -35.65 2.35 0.41
CA ALA A 15 -34.55 1.39 0.43
C ALA A 15 -33.90 1.44 1.82
N GLU A 16 -34.02 0.35 2.57
CA GLU A 16 -33.36 0.27 3.87
C GLU A 16 -31.84 0.49 3.67
N PRO A 17 -31.20 1.34 4.52
CA PRO A 17 -29.77 1.57 4.41
C PRO A 17 -29.06 0.23 4.61
N VAL A 18 -28.18 -0.12 3.68
CA VAL A 18 -27.45 -1.40 3.63
C VAL A 18 -26.66 -1.68 4.91
N PHE A 19 -26.33 -0.63 5.69
CA PHE A 19 -25.71 -0.71 7.01
C PHE A 19 -26.47 0.12 8.02
N THR A 20 -26.57 -0.41 9.23
CA THR A 20 -27.09 0.30 10.40
C THR A 20 -26.18 1.50 10.75
N ASN A 21 -26.72 2.44 11.53
CA ASN A 21 -25.92 3.55 12.04
C ASN A 21 -24.77 3.05 12.92
N ALA A 22 -24.99 2.01 13.73
CA ALA A 22 -23.98 1.38 14.57
C ALA A 22 -22.83 0.79 13.74
N GLU A 23 -23.13 0.05 12.67
CA GLU A 23 -22.12 -0.50 11.76
C GLU A 23 -21.28 0.59 11.08
N ARG A 24 -21.93 1.67 10.63
CA ARG A 24 -21.24 2.82 10.02
C ARG A 24 -20.33 3.54 11.00
N LEU A 25 -20.83 3.74 12.24
CA LEU A 25 -20.06 4.39 13.29
C LEU A 25 -18.84 3.55 13.69
N ALA A 26 -19.01 2.23 13.83
CA ALA A 26 -17.93 1.32 14.14
C ALA A 26 -16.85 1.30 13.05
N LEU A 27 -17.23 1.27 11.77
CA LEU A 27 -16.28 1.36 10.65
C LEU A 27 -15.50 2.67 10.67
N ALA A 28 -16.18 3.79 10.90
CA ALA A 28 -15.57 5.11 10.98
C ALA A 28 -14.62 5.23 12.18
N GLY A 29 -15.06 4.77 13.36
CA GLY A 29 -14.28 4.79 14.60
C GLY A 29 -13.02 3.94 14.49
N PHE A 30 -13.13 2.71 13.99
CA PHE A 30 -11.97 1.87 13.74
C PHE A 30 -10.95 2.54 12.81
N LEU A 31 -11.41 3.15 11.70
CA LEU A 31 -10.53 3.82 10.74
C LEU A 31 -9.96 5.14 11.28
N ALA A 32 -10.61 5.79 12.24
CA ALA A 32 -10.10 7.01 12.86
C ALA A 32 -8.82 6.76 13.69
N GLY A 33 -8.63 5.54 14.20
CA GLY A 33 -7.41 5.14 14.91
C GLY A 33 -6.17 4.99 14.02
N TYR A 34 -6.29 5.18 12.69
CA TYR A 34 -5.21 5.00 11.74
C TYR A 34 -5.05 6.22 10.84
N THR A 35 -3.82 6.43 10.32
CA THR A 35 -3.49 7.54 9.42
C THR A 35 -2.75 7.06 8.17
N GLY A 36 -2.68 7.91 7.14
CA GLY A 36 -1.90 7.70 5.92
C GLY A 36 -2.24 6.38 5.21
N LEU A 37 -1.22 5.74 4.64
CA LEU A 37 -1.36 4.51 3.83
C LEU A 37 -1.96 3.33 4.61
N THR A 38 -1.79 3.27 5.93
CA THR A 38 -2.40 2.22 6.76
C THR A 38 -3.92 2.37 6.78
N ARG A 39 -4.41 3.58 6.99
CA ARG A 39 -5.84 3.89 6.95
C ARG A 39 -6.45 3.57 5.59
N GLU A 40 -5.77 3.96 4.50
CA GLU A 40 -6.21 3.67 3.13
C GLU A 40 -6.30 2.17 2.86
N ALA A 41 -5.28 1.41 3.27
CA ALA A 41 -5.25 -0.03 3.10
C ALA A 41 -6.37 -0.73 3.90
N TYR A 42 -6.59 -0.30 5.14
CA TYR A 42 -7.65 -0.86 5.98
C TYR A 42 -9.04 -0.47 5.47
N ALA A 43 -9.22 0.76 5.01
CA ALA A 43 -10.46 1.21 4.37
C ALA A 43 -10.77 0.38 3.12
N LEU A 44 -9.76 0.08 2.29
CA LEU A 44 -9.93 -0.78 1.12
C LEU A 44 -10.32 -2.21 1.52
N ASP A 45 -9.66 -2.78 2.52
CA ASP A 45 -9.94 -4.15 2.98
C ASP A 45 -11.36 -4.26 3.54
N LEU A 46 -11.77 -3.32 4.40
CA LEU A 46 -13.11 -3.29 4.97
C LEU A 46 -14.17 -3.05 3.90
N ARG A 47 -13.94 -2.14 2.94
CA ARG A 47 -14.84 -1.92 1.82
C ARG A 47 -15.08 -3.19 1.02
N GLN A 48 -14.05 -3.99 0.76
CA GLN A 48 -14.22 -5.24 0.04
C GLN A 48 -15.03 -6.27 0.84
N PHE A 49 -14.79 -6.36 2.14
CA PHE A 49 -15.55 -7.26 3.01
C PHE A 49 -17.01 -6.79 3.15
N THR A 50 -17.24 -5.50 3.37
CA THR A 50 -18.59 -4.95 3.49
C THR A 50 -19.39 -5.13 2.20
N ASN A 51 -18.79 -4.89 1.03
CA ASN A 51 -19.43 -5.16 -0.26
C ASN A 51 -19.77 -6.64 -0.43
N TRP A 52 -18.90 -7.55 0.02
CA TRP A 52 -19.16 -8.97 -0.02
C TRP A 52 -20.34 -9.36 0.90
N CYS A 53 -20.44 -8.79 2.08
CA CYS A 53 -21.59 -8.97 2.99
C CYS A 53 -22.87 -8.44 2.36
N GLN A 54 -22.84 -7.23 1.76
CA GLN A 54 -23.99 -6.62 1.09
C GLN A 54 -24.56 -7.49 -0.03
N GLN A 55 -23.69 -8.05 -0.88
CA GLN A 55 -24.10 -8.95 -1.96
C GLN A 55 -24.82 -10.21 -1.48
N ARG A 56 -24.70 -10.54 -0.18
CA ARG A 56 -25.30 -11.70 0.48
C ARG A 56 -26.40 -11.34 1.48
N HIS A 57 -26.81 -10.06 1.49
CA HIS A 57 -27.78 -9.53 2.46
C HIS A 57 -27.41 -9.82 3.92
N LEU A 58 -26.10 -9.87 4.20
CA LEU A 58 -25.54 -10.16 5.52
C LEU A 58 -25.15 -8.84 6.22
N ARG A 59 -25.65 -8.61 7.42
CA ARG A 59 -25.21 -7.48 8.27
C ARG A 59 -23.86 -7.77 8.88
N LEU A 60 -23.05 -6.74 9.12
CA LEU A 60 -21.68 -6.92 9.63
C LEU A 60 -21.64 -7.63 10.98
N PHE A 61 -22.55 -7.27 11.90
CA PHE A 61 -22.58 -7.87 13.24
C PHE A 61 -23.33 -9.21 13.32
N GLU A 62 -24.00 -9.62 12.25
CA GLU A 62 -24.59 -10.94 12.09
C GLU A 62 -23.63 -11.95 11.43
N ALA A 63 -22.52 -11.47 10.88
CA ALA A 63 -21.52 -12.31 10.24
C ALA A 63 -20.95 -13.33 11.25
N ARG A 64 -20.88 -14.58 10.81
CA ARG A 64 -20.30 -15.69 11.57
C ARG A 64 -18.91 -16.01 11.08
N ARG A 65 -18.18 -16.80 11.83
CA ARG A 65 -16.87 -17.32 11.44
C ARG A 65 -16.90 -17.95 10.05
N ALA A 66 -17.92 -18.75 9.75
CA ALA A 66 -18.07 -19.40 8.45
C ALA A 66 -18.15 -18.41 7.29
N ASP A 67 -18.82 -17.28 7.46
CA ASP A 67 -18.95 -16.24 6.44
C ASP A 67 -17.59 -15.62 6.14
N ILE A 68 -16.79 -15.34 7.17
CA ILE A 68 -15.43 -14.80 7.00
C ILE A 68 -14.51 -15.83 6.33
N GLU A 69 -14.63 -17.12 6.67
CA GLU A 69 -13.90 -18.20 6.01
C GLU A 69 -14.31 -18.36 4.54
N CYS A 70 -15.61 -18.24 4.20
CA CYS A 70 -16.09 -18.20 2.81
C CYS A 70 -15.53 -17.00 2.05
N PHE A 71 -15.55 -15.80 2.63
CA PHE A 71 -14.92 -14.62 2.03
C PHE A 71 -13.43 -14.86 1.74
N ALA A 72 -12.69 -15.44 2.69
CA ALA A 72 -11.28 -15.75 2.50
C ALA A 72 -11.06 -16.72 1.32
N ARG A 73 -11.87 -17.78 1.22
CA ARG A 73 -11.80 -18.75 0.11
C ARG A 73 -12.09 -18.12 -1.25
N GLU A 74 -13.06 -17.24 -1.33
CA GLU A 74 -13.33 -16.52 -2.58
C GLU A 74 -12.20 -15.58 -2.97
N LEU A 75 -11.54 -14.94 -2.00
CA LEU A 75 -10.34 -14.16 -2.26
C LEU A 75 -9.18 -15.02 -2.79
N GLU A 76 -9.00 -16.21 -2.24
CA GLU A 76 -7.97 -17.18 -2.71
C GLU A 76 -8.26 -17.64 -4.13
N ALA A 77 -9.52 -17.94 -4.45
CA ALA A 77 -9.94 -18.41 -5.77
C ALA A 77 -9.73 -17.37 -6.89
N ARG A 78 -9.78 -16.08 -6.56
CA ARG A 78 -9.64 -14.96 -7.52
C ARG A 78 -8.20 -14.61 -7.88
N GLY A 79 -7.18 -15.19 -7.24
CA GLY A 79 -5.81 -14.72 -7.40
C GLY A 79 -4.72 -15.79 -7.37
N ARG A 80 -3.58 -15.45 -8.00
CA ARG A 80 -2.32 -16.23 -8.03
C ARG A 80 -1.61 -16.19 -6.65
N ALA A 81 -0.46 -16.83 -6.49
CA ALA A 81 0.30 -17.00 -5.23
C ALA A 81 0.48 -15.72 -4.37
N ARG A 82 0.48 -14.52 -4.96
CA ARG A 82 0.38 -13.22 -4.26
C ARG A 82 -0.88 -13.06 -3.40
N ALA A 83 -1.90 -13.86 -3.67
CA ALA A 83 -3.17 -13.78 -2.97
C ALA A 83 -3.06 -14.16 -1.49
N ARG A 84 -2.23 -15.15 -1.10
CA ARG A 84 -2.16 -15.63 0.28
C ARG A 84 -1.75 -14.54 1.28
N ALA A 85 -0.67 -13.80 1.00
CA ALA A 85 -0.23 -12.69 1.85
C ALA A 85 -1.29 -11.57 1.91
N THR A 86 -1.93 -11.27 0.78
CA THR A 86 -3.01 -10.29 0.71
C THR A 86 -4.25 -10.75 1.48
N VAL A 87 -4.64 -12.02 1.35
CA VAL A 87 -5.77 -12.61 2.11
C VAL A 87 -5.47 -12.56 3.60
N THR A 88 -4.28 -12.99 4.03
CA THR A 88 -3.86 -12.95 5.44
C THR A 88 -3.91 -11.52 5.98
N ARG A 89 -3.40 -10.53 5.25
CA ARG A 89 -3.46 -9.11 5.65
C ARG A 89 -4.91 -8.63 5.81
N ARG A 90 -5.79 -8.93 4.86
CA ARG A 90 -7.22 -8.56 4.92
C ARG A 90 -7.92 -9.20 6.10
N LEU A 91 -7.67 -10.48 6.36
CA LEU A 91 -8.21 -11.15 7.54
C LEU A 91 -7.68 -10.54 8.85
N CYS A 92 -6.45 -10.03 8.88
CA CYS A 92 -5.93 -9.29 10.01
C CYS A 92 -6.69 -7.96 10.21
N THR A 93 -7.01 -7.24 9.13
CA THR A 93 -7.80 -6.01 9.19
C THR A 93 -9.22 -6.29 9.71
N ILE A 94 -9.89 -7.33 9.18
CA ILE A 94 -11.23 -7.74 9.61
C ILE A 94 -11.22 -8.16 11.08
N ALA A 95 -10.22 -8.95 11.51
CA ALA A 95 -10.08 -9.36 12.91
C ALA A 95 -9.83 -8.15 13.83
N GLY A 96 -9.05 -7.17 13.38
CA GLY A 96 -8.85 -5.92 14.10
C GLY A 96 -10.14 -5.12 14.24
N PHE A 97 -10.92 -5.01 13.17
CA PHE A 97 -12.22 -4.35 13.17
C PHE A 97 -13.21 -5.00 14.16
N TYR A 98 -13.37 -6.32 14.11
CA TYR A 98 -14.28 -6.98 15.05
C TYR A 98 -13.80 -6.95 16.50
N ARG A 99 -12.49 -6.91 16.74
CA ARG A 99 -11.96 -6.69 18.09
C ARG A 99 -12.36 -5.30 18.61
N TYR A 100 -12.14 -4.27 17.80
CA TYR A 100 -12.58 -2.91 18.10
C TYR A 100 -14.10 -2.85 18.35
N ALA A 101 -14.90 -3.50 17.50
CA ALA A 101 -16.35 -3.50 17.64
C ALA A 101 -16.81 -4.19 18.95
N VAL A 102 -16.11 -5.25 19.39
CA VAL A 102 -16.37 -5.89 20.71
C VAL A 102 -15.99 -4.97 21.87
N GLU A 103 -14.90 -4.22 21.76
CA GLU A 103 -14.49 -3.21 22.75
C GLU A 103 -15.51 -2.05 22.86
N GLU A 104 -16.30 -1.82 21.80
CA GLU A 104 -17.40 -0.84 21.75
C GLU A 104 -18.78 -1.47 22.09
N ASP A 105 -18.81 -2.67 22.64
CA ASP A 105 -20.02 -3.40 23.05
C ASP A 105 -21.07 -3.59 21.92
N LEU A 106 -20.62 -3.67 20.64
CA LEU A 106 -21.53 -3.83 19.50
C LEU A 106 -21.90 -5.29 19.23
N PRO A 107 -20.96 -6.25 19.02
CA PRO A 107 -21.22 -7.68 19.15
C PRO A 107 -20.62 -8.25 20.43
N ASP A 108 -21.27 -9.26 21.03
CA ASP A 108 -20.78 -9.92 22.25
C ASP A 108 -19.44 -10.61 22.09
N HIS A 109 -19.11 -11.01 20.86
CA HIS A 109 -17.86 -11.72 20.56
C HIS A 109 -17.41 -11.49 19.11
N SER A 110 -16.11 -11.63 18.87
CA SER A 110 -15.53 -11.47 17.53
C SER A 110 -15.71 -12.74 16.70
N PRO A 111 -16.45 -12.70 15.57
CA PRO A 111 -16.55 -13.84 14.67
C PRO A 111 -15.23 -14.14 13.97
N ALA A 112 -14.28 -13.20 13.97
CA ALA A 112 -12.96 -13.34 13.33
C ALA A 112 -11.89 -13.91 14.28
N ALA A 113 -12.18 -14.14 15.57
CA ALA A 113 -11.18 -14.54 16.56
C ALA A 113 -10.47 -15.85 16.21
N HIS A 114 -11.18 -16.83 15.66
CA HIS A 114 -10.67 -18.17 15.34
C HIS A 114 -10.67 -18.47 13.83
N VAL A 115 -10.72 -17.45 12.98
CA VAL A 115 -10.64 -17.63 11.53
C VAL A 115 -9.24 -18.12 11.15
N ARG A 116 -9.19 -19.21 10.41
CA ARG A 116 -7.94 -19.77 9.90
C ARG A 116 -7.34 -18.85 8.84
N ARG A 117 -6.07 -18.51 9.02
CA ARG A 117 -5.31 -17.73 8.04
C ARG A 117 -4.52 -18.67 7.14
N PRO A 118 -4.38 -18.36 5.84
CA PRO A 118 -3.49 -19.10 4.96
C PRO A 118 -2.08 -19.13 5.55
N ARG A 119 -1.42 -20.29 5.50
CA ARG A 119 0.00 -20.37 5.85
C ARG A 119 0.78 -19.60 4.79
N LEU A 120 1.63 -18.69 5.24
CA LEU A 120 2.57 -17.99 4.38
C LEU A 120 3.88 -18.77 4.40
N ASP A 121 4.35 -19.13 3.22
CA ASP A 121 5.72 -19.56 3.06
C ASP A 121 6.59 -18.31 3.21
N TYR A 122 7.43 -18.28 4.23
CA TYR A 122 8.30 -17.13 4.52
C TYR A 122 9.52 -17.10 3.60
N GLU A 123 9.73 -18.15 2.83
CA GLU A 123 10.75 -18.17 1.79
C GLU A 123 10.31 -17.24 0.66
N SER A 124 11.14 -16.26 0.36
CA SER A 124 10.92 -15.37 -0.75
C SER A 124 11.42 -16.03 -2.02
N ASP A 125 10.55 -16.23 -3.00
CA ASP A 125 10.96 -16.64 -4.36
C ASP A 125 11.78 -15.55 -5.08
N ALA A 126 11.93 -14.36 -4.47
CA ALA A 126 12.74 -13.29 -5.01
C ALA A 126 14.21 -13.62 -4.81
N ILE A 127 14.87 -13.98 -5.90
CA ILE A 127 16.32 -14.13 -5.94
C ILE A 127 16.91 -12.72 -5.79
N GLY A 128 17.72 -12.52 -4.74
CA GLY A 128 18.46 -11.27 -4.56
C GLY A 128 19.51 -11.14 -5.67
N LEU A 129 19.77 -9.92 -6.10
CA LEU A 129 20.87 -9.64 -7.04
C LEU A 129 22.21 -9.96 -6.37
N ASP A 130 23.09 -10.64 -7.09
CA ASP A 130 24.47 -10.80 -6.65
C ASP A 130 25.27 -9.50 -6.82
N ARG A 131 26.51 -9.49 -6.33
CA ARG A 131 27.37 -8.31 -6.38
C ARG A 131 27.65 -7.85 -7.80
N ASN A 132 27.81 -8.79 -8.75
CA ASN A 132 28.15 -8.47 -10.13
C ASN A 132 26.93 -7.96 -10.88
N GLU A 133 25.76 -8.57 -10.66
CA GLU A 133 24.48 -8.13 -11.18
C GLU A 133 24.13 -6.72 -10.68
N LEU A 134 24.32 -6.45 -9.37
CA LEU A 134 24.12 -5.13 -8.80
C LEU A 134 25.09 -4.09 -9.42
N GLY A 135 26.36 -4.48 -9.59
CA GLY A 135 27.36 -3.66 -10.26
C GLY A 135 26.99 -3.33 -11.70
N ALA A 136 26.53 -4.33 -12.46
CA ALA A 136 26.08 -4.15 -13.84
C ALA A 136 24.89 -3.20 -13.95
N ILE A 137 23.94 -3.32 -13.02
CA ILE A 137 22.77 -2.43 -12.94
C ILE A 137 23.20 -0.98 -12.70
N ILE A 138 24.10 -0.74 -11.75
CA ILE A 138 24.59 0.62 -11.46
C ILE A 138 25.33 1.21 -12.68
N VAL A 139 26.13 0.41 -13.37
CA VAL A 139 26.84 0.85 -14.61
C VAL A 139 25.83 1.17 -15.71
N ALA A 140 24.85 0.28 -15.94
CA ALA A 140 23.82 0.49 -16.94
C ALA A 140 23.00 1.78 -16.66
N ALA A 141 22.60 1.99 -15.39
CA ALA A 141 21.94 3.21 -14.98
C ALA A 141 22.80 4.48 -15.21
N GLY A 142 24.11 4.36 -15.05
CA GLY A 142 25.06 5.46 -15.31
C GLY A 142 25.20 5.84 -16.79
N LEU A 143 24.77 4.98 -17.70
CA LEU A 143 24.71 5.25 -19.15
C LEU A 143 23.36 5.89 -19.57
N GLY A 144 22.37 5.87 -18.68
CA GLY A 144 21.04 6.43 -18.88
C GLY A 144 20.89 7.86 -18.35
N ALA A 145 19.67 8.20 -17.94
CA ALA A 145 19.35 9.50 -17.38
C ALA A 145 20.00 9.70 -15.99
N ALA A 146 20.52 10.91 -15.71
CA ALA A 146 21.16 11.23 -14.43
C ALA A 146 20.26 10.96 -13.22
N ALA A 147 18.95 11.25 -13.33
CA ALA A 147 17.97 10.97 -12.28
C ALA A 147 17.81 9.47 -12.00
N GLU A 148 17.85 8.65 -13.04
CA GLU A 148 17.76 7.19 -12.91
C GLU A 148 19.02 6.64 -12.22
N HIS A 149 20.21 7.08 -12.65
CA HIS A 149 21.47 6.71 -12.02
C HIS A 149 21.51 7.09 -10.53
N ALA A 150 21.04 8.29 -10.18
CA ALA A 150 20.99 8.75 -8.79
C ALA A 150 20.02 7.90 -7.96
N LEU A 151 18.82 7.64 -8.48
CA LEU A 151 17.82 6.82 -7.79
C LEU A 151 18.36 5.42 -7.51
N ILE A 152 18.93 4.78 -8.52
CA ILE A 152 19.47 3.44 -8.39
C ILE A 152 20.65 3.39 -7.42
N SER A 153 21.53 4.40 -7.49
CA SER A 153 22.66 4.50 -6.54
C SER A 153 22.17 4.60 -5.10
N LEU A 154 21.14 5.39 -4.82
CA LEU A 154 20.52 5.48 -3.49
C LEU A 154 19.92 4.15 -3.03
N LEU A 155 19.21 3.46 -3.90
CA LEU A 155 18.59 2.17 -3.59
C LEU A 155 19.65 1.09 -3.35
N ALA A 156 20.65 1.00 -4.23
CA ALA A 156 21.64 -0.06 -4.25
C ALA A 156 22.76 0.13 -3.21
N LEU A 157 23.31 1.34 -3.09
CA LEU A 157 24.49 1.62 -2.28
C LEU A 157 24.14 2.12 -0.88
N ASN A 158 23.01 2.82 -0.71
CA ASN A 158 22.55 3.31 0.57
C ASN A 158 21.40 2.49 1.18
N GLY A 159 20.87 1.50 0.46
CA GLY A 159 19.81 0.61 0.94
C GLY A 159 18.49 1.33 1.27
N LEU A 160 18.22 2.47 0.62
CA LEU A 160 16.98 3.19 0.85
C LEU A 160 15.78 2.47 0.26
N ARG A 161 14.63 2.60 0.94
CA ARG A 161 13.36 2.22 0.32
C ARG A 161 13.03 3.21 -0.81
N VAL A 162 12.30 2.74 -1.81
CA VAL A 162 11.89 3.61 -2.94
C VAL A 162 11.21 4.89 -2.44
N SER A 163 10.31 4.79 -1.45
CA SER A 163 9.63 5.96 -0.87
C SER A 163 10.55 6.89 -0.10
N GLU A 164 11.64 6.41 0.50
CA GLU A 164 12.66 7.21 1.18
C GLU A 164 13.50 7.96 0.14
N ALA A 165 13.89 7.29 -0.94
CA ALA A 165 14.65 7.90 -2.02
C ALA A 165 13.80 8.93 -2.80
N THR A 166 12.59 8.58 -3.25
CA THR A 166 11.73 9.53 -3.98
C THR A 166 11.19 10.67 -3.11
N GLY A 167 11.19 10.49 -1.79
CA GLY A 167 10.83 11.51 -0.81
C GLY A 167 11.94 12.51 -0.51
N ALA A 168 13.16 12.31 -1.03
CA ALA A 168 14.30 13.18 -0.75
C ALA A 168 14.13 14.57 -1.39
N ASP A 169 14.50 15.60 -0.64
CA ASP A 169 14.55 17.00 -1.06
C ASP A 169 16.00 17.49 -1.16
N ILE A 170 16.22 18.46 -2.04
CA ILE A 170 17.54 19.06 -2.25
C ILE A 170 18.03 19.74 -0.98
N GLU A 171 17.12 20.41 -0.26
CA GLU A 171 17.40 21.10 1.00
C GLU A 171 17.76 20.15 2.14
N ALA A 172 17.42 18.88 2.00
CA ALA A 172 17.78 17.84 2.97
C ALA A 172 19.20 17.29 2.75
N MET A 173 19.89 17.74 1.71
CA MET A 173 21.30 17.42 1.48
C MET A 173 22.20 18.34 2.30
N GLY A 174 23.23 17.77 2.90
CA GLY A 174 24.17 18.50 3.74
C GLY A 174 25.60 17.97 3.62
N THR A 175 26.45 18.49 4.48
CA THR A 175 27.83 18.01 4.65
C THR A 175 28.14 17.92 6.14
N GLU A 176 28.53 16.76 6.61
CA GLU A 176 28.94 16.52 7.98
C GLU A 176 30.36 15.90 8.01
N ARG A 177 31.27 16.49 8.75
CA ARG A 177 32.64 16.01 8.87
C ARG A 177 33.33 15.73 7.53
N GLY A 178 33.06 16.57 6.52
CA GLY A 178 33.64 16.44 5.19
C GLY A 178 32.96 15.41 4.29
N HIS A 179 31.89 14.72 4.75
CA HIS A 179 31.12 13.78 3.98
C HIS A 179 29.77 14.37 3.58
N ARG A 180 29.37 14.15 2.33
CA ARG A 180 28.01 14.48 1.88
C ARG A 180 27.00 13.61 2.61
N THR A 181 25.91 14.22 3.03
CA THR A 181 24.83 13.57 3.78
C THR A 181 23.48 13.85 3.14
N LEU A 182 22.50 13.00 3.44
CA LEU A 182 21.11 13.18 3.08
C LEU A 182 20.25 12.88 4.30
N THR A 183 19.38 13.81 4.67
CA THR A 183 18.40 13.63 5.73
C THR A 183 17.13 13.06 5.13
N ILE A 184 16.66 11.93 5.66
CA ILE A 184 15.47 11.21 5.17
C ILE A 184 14.48 10.97 6.30
N THR A 185 13.20 10.90 5.95
CA THR A 185 12.14 10.48 6.88
C THR A 185 11.81 9.01 6.62
N ARG A 186 12.07 8.17 7.61
CA ARG A 186 11.77 6.74 7.59
C ARG A 186 10.36 6.44 8.04
N LYS A 187 9.94 5.17 7.87
CA LYS A 187 8.65 4.67 8.36
C LYS A 187 8.47 5.05 9.85
N GLY A 188 7.29 5.58 10.18
CA GLY A 188 6.97 6.06 11.53
C GLY A 188 7.41 7.50 11.81
N GLY A 189 7.81 8.26 10.79
CA GLY A 189 8.20 9.67 10.94
C GLY A 189 9.61 9.89 11.50
N LYS A 190 10.42 8.83 11.65
CA LYS A 190 11.78 8.95 12.17
C LYS A 190 12.69 9.64 11.15
N VAL A 191 13.21 10.81 11.50
CA VAL A 191 14.20 11.55 10.71
C VAL A 191 15.59 10.99 10.99
N VAL A 192 16.35 10.69 9.93
CA VAL A 192 17.70 10.14 10.02
C VAL A 192 18.58 10.78 8.96
N THR A 193 19.76 11.24 9.34
CA THR A 193 20.80 11.68 8.41
C THR A 193 21.71 10.49 8.07
N ILE A 194 21.91 10.25 6.79
CA ILE A 194 22.75 9.17 6.28
C ILE A 194 23.94 9.74 5.49
N PRO A 195 25.13 9.15 5.60
CA PRO A 195 26.24 9.52 4.74
C PRO A 195 26.02 8.99 3.32
N LEU A 196 26.39 9.78 2.34
CA LEU A 196 26.36 9.41 0.93
C LEU A 196 27.76 8.98 0.47
N ALA A 197 27.83 7.84 -0.21
CA ALA A 197 29.06 7.49 -0.93
C ALA A 197 29.39 8.55 -1.99
N PRO A 198 30.65 8.87 -2.26
CA PRO A 198 31.02 9.92 -3.23
C PRO A 198 30.38 9.73 -4.59
N ARG A 199 30.26 8.49 -5.06
CA ARG A 199 29.59 8.15 -6.34
C ARG A 199 28.10 8.50 -6.31
N THR A 200 27.41 8.19 -5.20
CA THR A 200 25.99 8.51 -5.02
C THR A 200 25.77 10.01 -4.95
N ALA A 201 26.60 10.72 -4.18
CA ALA A 201 26.53 12.19 -4.06
C ALA A 201 26.69 12.85 -5.44
N ARG A 202 27.69 12.43 -6.24
CA ARG A 202 27.90 12.94 -7.59
C ARG A 202 26.73 12.62 -8.52
N ALA A 203 26.14 11.42 -8.42
CA ALA A 203 24.98 11.07 -9.23
C ALA A 203 23.76 11.95 -8.90
N ILE A 204 23.56 12.27 -7.62
CA ILE A 204 22.51 13.18 -7.18
C ILE A 204 22.78 14.60 -7.69
N ASP A 205 24.00 15.11 -7.56
CA ASP A 205 24.37 16.45 -8.06
C ASP A 205 24.08 16.58 -9.56
N LEU A 206 24.38 15.55 -10.36
CA LEU A 206 24.07 15.52 -11.79
C LEU A 206 22.53 15.45 -12.05
N ALA A 207 21.78 14.74 -11.21
CA ALA A 207 20.33 14.64 -11.34
C ALA A 207 19.60 15.94 -10.95
N VAL A 208 20.13 16.64 -9.97
CA VAL A 208 19.61 17.93 -9.48
C VAL A 208 19.96 19.05 -10.47
N GLY A 209 21.16 19.02 -11.05
CA GLY A 209 21.64 20.07 -11.95
C GLY A 209 21.74 21.41 -11.21
N GLU A 210 21.18 22.46 -11.80
CA GLU A 210 21.23 23.82 -11.27
C GLU A 210 20.12 24.14 -10.25
N ARG A 211 19.24 23.16 -9.94
CA ARG A 211 18.16 23.37 -8.97
C ARG A 211 18.74 23.48 -7.56
N CYS A 212 18.23 24.44 -6.82
CA CYS A 212 18.66 24.68 -5.42
C CYS A 212 17.62 24.22 -4.38
N GLU A 213 16.40 23.89 -4.81
CA GLU A 213 15.29 23.55 -3.92
C GLU A 213 14.33 22.52 -4.54
N GLY A 214 13.53 21.92 -3.70
CA GLY A 214 12.46 20.99 -4.06
C GLY A 214 12.92 19.54 -4.18
N PRO A 215 12.08 18.65 -4.78
CA PRO A 215 12.36 17.22 -4.86
C PRO A 215 13.65 16.91 -5.64
N VAL A 216 14.45 15.99 -5.13
CA VAL A 216 15.62 15.47 -5.90
C VAL A 216 15.16 14.82 -7.19
N PHE A 217 14.09 14.04 -7.13
CA PHE A 217 13.56 13.30 -8.28
C PHE A 217 12.24 13.86 -8.76
N LEU A 218 12.20 14.21 -10.05
CA LEU A 218 11.01 14.70 -10.73
C LEU A 218 10.49 13.67 -11.73
N GLY A 219 9.17 13.58 -11.83
CA GLY A 219 8.48 12.86 -12.90
C GLY A 219 8.46 13.67 -14.21
N PRO A 220 7.94 13.08 -15.29
CA PRO A 220 7.82 13.77 -16.58
C PRO A 220 6.93 15.02 -16.53
N ASP A 221 6.05 15.11 -15.52
CA ASP A 221 5.16 16.25 -15.27
C ASP A 221 5.79 17.37 -14.42
N GLY A 222 7.09 17.27 -14.11
CA GLY A 222 7.81 18.23 -13.27
C GLY A 222 7.46 18.15 -11.79
N ARG A 223 6.62 17.19 -11.37
CA ARG A 223 6.26 16.97 -9.97
C ARG A 223 7.19 15.92 -9.35
N ARG A 224 7.16 15.82 -8.02
CA ARG A 224 7.88 14.78 -7.28
C ARG A 224 7.58 13.41 -7.87
N LEU A 225 8.63 12.65 -8.15
CA LEU A 225 8.52 11.27 -8.61
C LEU A 225 7.90 10.40 -7.52
N ASP A 226 6.79 9.74 -7.83
CA ASP A 226 6.18 8.78 -6.93
C ASP A 226 6.78 7.37 -7.08
N ARG A 227 6.43 6.47 -6.16
CA ARG A 227 6.91 5.07 -6.19
C ARG A 227 6.50 4.31 -7.45
N HIS A 228 5.38 4.66 -8.07
CA HIS A 228 4.88 4.01 -9.28
C HIS A 228 5.61 4.55 -10.52
N GLY A 229 5.91 5.84 -10.52
CA GLY A 229 6.79 6.47 -11.50
C GLY A 229 8.19 5.86 -11.47
N ALA A 230 8.77 5.73 -10.28
CA ALA A 230 10.06 5.07 -10.08
C ALA A 230 10.09 3.63 -10.61
N ALA A 231 9.02 2.85 -10.35
CA ALA A 231 8.90 1.48 -10.87
C ALA A 231 8.78 1.43 -12.42
N ARG A 232 8.16 2.41 -13.04
CA ARG A 232 8.06 2.49 -14.52
C ARG A 232 9.37 2.87 -15.18
N SER A 233 10.13 3.75 -14.57
CA SER A 233 11.46 4.15 -15.07
C SER A 233 12.43 2.97 -15.09
N SER A 234 12.25 1.98 -14.21
CA SER A 234 13.08 0.77 -14.14
C SER A 234 12.67 -0.35 -15.11
N VAL A 235 11.58 -0.19 -15.89
CA VAL A 235 11.06 -1.26 -16.78
C VAL A 235 11.95 -1.50 -18.02
N GLY A 236 12.87 -0.58 -18.37
CA GLY A 236 13.86 -0.77 -19.44
C GLY A 236 15.08 -1.64 -19.06
N TRP A 237 15.12 -2.19 -17.87
CA TRP A 237 16.25 -2.93 -17.34
C TRP A 237 16.21 -4.40 -17.77
N PRO A 238 17.37 -4.99 -18.05
CA PRO A 238 17.42 -6.40 -18.36
C PRO A 238 16.81 -7.17 -17.18
N ALA A 239 15.81 -7.97 -17.48
CA ALA A 239 15.27 -8.91 -16.51
C ALA A 239 16.41 -9.82 -16.07
N GLY A 240 16.69 -9.89 -14.75
CA GLY A 240 17.65 -10.83 -14.23
C GLY A 240 17.30 -12.25 -14.68
N PRO A 241 18.26 -13.15 -14.79
CA PRO A 241 18.03 -14.54 -15.16
C PRO A 241 17.05 -15.17 -14.17
N GLY A 242 15.81 -15.39 -14.59
CA GLY A 242 14.75 -15.98 -13.76
C GLY A 242 13.41 -15.23 -13.76
N SER A 243 13.28 -14.09 -14.41
CA SER A 243 11.96 -13.45 -14.60
C SER A 243 11.17 -14.23 -15.66
N PRO A 244 9.98 -14.80 -15.32
CA PRO A 244 9.14 -15.43 -16.33
C PRO A 244 8.70 -14.35 -17.34
N SER A 245 8.97 -14.59 -18.62
CA SER A 245 8.42 -13.85 -19.74
C SER A 245 6.91 -13.75 -19.61
N ARG A 246 6.37 -12.54 -19.78
CA ARG A 246 4.92 -12.30 -19.82
C ARG A 246 4.28 -12.94 -21.01
#